data_91fd4256f943930e74320edb1c4fd47e
#
_entry.id   91fd4256f943930e74320edb1c4fd47e
#
_cell.length_a   1.000
_cell.length_b   1.000
_cell.length_c   1.000
_cell.angle_alpha   90.00
_cell.angle_beta   90.00
_cell.angle_gamma   90.00
#
_symmetry.space_group_name_H-M   'P 1'
#
loop_
_entity.id
_entity.type
_entity.pdbx_description
1 polymer ?
#
loop_
_entity_poly.entity_id
_entity_poly.type
_entity_poly.pdbx_seq_one_letter_code
_entity_poly.pdbx_strand_id
1 'polypeptide(L)'
;MQNKPRLIFLLNSAQRHLQQWMAQQTEAASRPDQQAPTPAQSGVLFALAKADGATMGELAQALDLAPSAVSGLIQRMEALDWVARHPCPDDGRTQRVWLRPAGQKLMPLIRQATIRINARLTQGFTEAELQTVARWLTHVQQLDQIDQPGT
;
A
#
# COMPACT_ATOMS: atom_id res chain seq x y z
N MET A 1 -35.80 17.62 0.61
CA MET A 1 -34.92 16.83 1.50
C MET A 1 -33.65 16.50 0.74
N GLN A 2 -32.53 17.07 1.10
CA GLN A 2 -31.26 16.66 0.54
C GLN A 2 -30.97 15.24 1.03
N ASN A 3 -30.94 14.32 0.08
CA ASN A 3 -30.61 12.91 0.35
C ASN A 3 -29.12 12.88 0.77
N LYS A 4 -28.84 12.81 2.09
CA LYS A 4 -27.48 12.72 2.58
C LYS A 4 -26.81 11.48 1.98
N PRO A 5 -25.61 11.59 1.42
CA PRO A 5 -24.94 10.45 0.83
C PRO A 5 -24.72 9.35 1.88
N ARG A 6 -24.96 8.10 1.50
CA ARG A 6 -24.75 6.94 2.35
C ARG A 6 -23.26 6.60 2.40
N LEU A 7 -22.47 7.42 3.08
CA LEU A 7 -21.00 7.41 3.04
C LEU A 7 -20.41 6.05 3.44
N ILE A 8 -20.92 5.40 4.49
CA ILE A 8 -20.44 4.07 4.92
C ILE A 8 -20.63 3.04 3.80
N PHE A 9 -21.82 3.03 3.18
CA PHE A 9 -22.11 2.10 2.07
C PHE A 9 -21.21 2.39 0.87
N LEU A 10 -21.07 3.66 0.49
CA LEU A 10 -20.25 4.08 -0.66
C LEU A 10 -18.77 3.73 -0.44
N LEU A 11 -18.23 3.98 0.75
CA LEU A 11 -16.84 3.69 1.09
C LEU A 11 -16.56 2.18 1.00
N ASN A 12 -17.40 1.36 1.65
CA ASN A 12 -17.24 -0.09 1.62
C ASN A 12 -17.41 -0.68 0.22
N SER A 13 -18.35 -0.16 -0.56
CA SER A 13 -18.56 -0.60 -1.94
C SER A 13 -17.39 -0.20 -2.84
N ALA A 14 -16.94 1.06 -2.75
CA ALA A 14 -15.81 1.56 -3.50
C ALA A 14 -14.51 0.78 -3.19
N GLN A 15 -14.26 0.48 -1.91
CA GLN A 15 -13.11 -0.32 -1.49
C GLN A 15 -13.12 -1.70 -2.15
N ARG A 16 -14.25 -2.42 -2.12
CA ARG A 16 -14.35 -3.74 -2.75
C ARG A 16 -14.12 -3.68 -4.26
N HIS A 17 -14.76 -2.74 -4.95
CA HIS A 17 -14.60 -2.59 -6.39
C HIS A 17 -13.17 -2.18 -6.77
N LEU A 18 -12.55 -1.28 -6.01
CA LEU A 18 -11.17 -0.88 -6.23
C LEU A 18 -10.21 -2.07 -6.06
N GLN A 19 -10.38 -2.87 -5.01
CA GLN A 19 -9.57 -4.06 -4.79
C GLN A 19 -9.69 -5.07 -5.93
N GLN A 20 -10.92 -5.35 -6.40
CA GLN A 20 -11.17 -6.24 -7.53
C GLN A 20 -10.53 -5.72 -8.81
N TRP A 21 -10.71 -4.43 -9.11
CA TRP A 21 -10.13 -3.81 -10.28
C TRP A 21 -8.59 -3.83 -10.24
N MET A 22 -7.97 -3.52 -9.11
CA MET A 22 -6.51 -3.58 -8.95
C MET A 22 -5.97 -5.01 -9.09
N ALA A 23 -6.67 -6.01 -8.57
CA ALA A 23 -6.30 -7.42 -8.76
C ALA A 23 -6.30 -7.80 -10.25
N GLN A 24 -7.32 -7.42 -11.01
CA GLN A 24 -7.39 -7.64 -12.46
C GLN A 24 -6.24 -6.93 -13.20
N GLN A 25 -5.88 -5.71 -12.81
CA GLN A 25 -4.74 -4.99 -13.40
C GLN A 25 -3.41 -5.71 -13.14
N THR A 26 -3.22 -6.24 -11.94
CA THR A 26 -2.03 -7.01 -11.57
C THR A 26 -1.94 -8.31 -12.38
N GLU A 27 -3.04 -9.04 -12.49
CA GLU A 27 -3.11 -10.27 -13.29
C GLU A 27 -2.82 -9.99 -14.77
N ALA A 28 -3.42 -8.97 -15.34
CA ALA A 28 -3.20 -8.57 -16.73
C ALA A 28 -1.76 -8.09 -17.00
N ALA A 29 -1.07 -7.55 -16.00
CA ALA A 29 0.33 -7.11 -16.10
C ALA A 29 1.34 -8.26 -15.89
N SER A 30 0.91 -9.37 -15.33
CA SER A 30 1.76 -10.56 -15.12
C SER A 30 2.07 -11.24 -16.44
N ARG A 31 3.31 -11.71 -16.59
CA ARG A 31 3.78 -12.50 -17.72
C ARG A 31 4.11 -13.92 -17.26
N PRO A 32 4.18 -14.92 -18.15
CA PRO A 32 4.53 -16.29 -17.78
C PRO A 32 5.85 -16.43 -17.03
N ASP A 33 6.81 -15.55 -17.32
CA ASP A 33 8.16 -15.51 -16.79
C ASP A 33 8.37 -14.43 -15.70
N GLN A 34 7.40 -13.56 -15.47
CA GLN A 34 7.53 -12.45 -14.51
C GLN A 34 6.18 -12.09 -13.87
N GLN A 35 6.07 -12.39 -12.60
CA GLN A 35 4.92 -11.99 -11.80
C GLN A 35 4.93 -10.47 -11.55
N ALA A 36 3.81 -9.80 -11.85
CA ALA A 36 3.63 -8.40 -11.47
C ALA A 36 3.39 -8.27 -9.97
N PRO A 37 3.99 -7.28 -9.30
CA PRO A 37 3.75 -7.03 -7.88
C PRO A 37 2.29 -6.68 -7.60
N THR A 38 1.74 -7.26 -6.52
CA THR A 38 0.44 -6.85 -5.99
C THR A 38 0.52 -5.42 -5.42
N PRO A 39 -0.62 -4.74 -5.19
CA PRO A 39 -0.61 -3.42 -4.56
C PRO A 39 0.13 -3.37 -3.22
N ALA A 40 -0.04 -4.38 -2.36
CA ALA A 40 0.66 -4.46 -1.08
C ALA A 40 2.18 -4.66 -1.26
N GLN A 41 2.60 -5.51 -2.19
CA GLN A 41 4.00 -5.69 -2.53
C GLN A 41 4.62 -4.42 -3.12
N SER A 42 3.89 -3.73 -4.00
CA SER A 42 4.31 -2.41 -4.53
C SER A 42 4.49 -1.39 -3.41
N GLY A 43 3.59 -1.38 -2.43
CA GLY A 43 3.69 -0.52 -1.24
C GLY A 43 4.99 -0.76 -0.45
N VAL A 44 5.36 -2.02 -0.22
CA VAL A 44 6.64 -2.38 0.43
C VAL A 44 7.83 -1.86 -0.39
N LEU A 45 7.83 -2.11 -1.70
CA LEU A 45 8.92 -1.67 -2.58
C LEU A 45 9.06 -0.14 -2.59
N PHE A 46 7.94 0.61 -2.59
CA PHE A 46 7.97 2.07 -2.45
C PHE A 46 8.50 2.53 -1.09
N ALA A 47 8.08 1.88 0.00
CA ALA A 47 8.55 2.22 1.34
C ALA A 47 10.06 2.00 1.47
N LEU A 48 10.59 0.87 0.98
CA LEU A 48 12.02 0.56 0.98
C LEU A 48 12.81 1.46 0.02
N ALA A 49 12.27 1.84 -1.13
CA ALA A 49 12.93 2.79 -2.02
C ALA A 49 13.08 4.17 -1.40
N LYS A 50 12.21 4.55 -0.47
CA LYS A 50 12.27 5.80 0.30
C LYS A 50 13.24 5.69 1.49
N ALA A 51 13.19 4.56 2.20
CA ALA A 51 14.00 4.30 3.41
C ALA A 51 14.33 2.80 3.46
N ASP A 52 15.44 2.42 2.81
CA ASP A 52 15.90 1.03 2.79
C ASP A 52 16.34 0.58 4.20
N GLY A 53 16.20 -0.68 4.51
CA GLY A 53 16.47 -1.19 5.85
C GLY A 53 15.41 -0.86 6.88
N ALA A 54 14.17 -0.64 6.46
CA ALA A 54 13.04 -0.42 7.36
C ALA A 54 12.77 -1.67 8.23
N THR A 55 12.38 -1.44 9.48
CA THR A 55 11.93 -2.52 10.37
C THR A 55 10.55 -3.05 9.95
N MET A 56 10.20 -4.23 10.44
CA MET A 56 8.86 -4.80 10.22
C MET A 56 7.75 -3.90 10.76
N GLY A 57 8.00 -3.24 11.92
CA GLY A 57 7.05 -2.29 12.51
C GLY A 57 6.88 -1.02 11.68
N GLU A 58 7.97 -0.47 11.14
CA GLU A 58 7.91 0.70 10.24
C GLU A 58 7.15 0.38 8.95
N LEU A 59 7.33 -0.81 8.39
CA LEU A 59 6.57 -1.25 7.21
C LEU A 59 5.09 -1.45 7.54
N ALA A 60 4.76 -2.04 8.69
CA ALA A 60 3.38 -2.21 9.13
C ALA A 60 2.66 -0.85 9.25
N GLN A 61 3.33 0.13 9.85
CA GLN A 61 2.82 1.49 9.98
C GLN A 61 2.67 2.18 8.61
N ALA A 62 3.70 2.11 7.75
CA ALA A 62 3.69 2.75 6.44
C ALA A 62 2.60 2.20 5.51
N LEU A 63 2.25 0.93 5.65
CA LEU A 63 1.26 0.22 4.82
C LEU A 63 -0.12 0.14 5.45
N ASP A 64 -0.27 0.62 6.68
CA ASP A 64 -1.50 0.46 7.48
C ASP A 64 -1.97 -1.01 7.55
N LEU A 65 -1.04 -1.91 7.85
CA LEU A 65 -1.27 -3.35 7.92
C LEU A 65 -0.95 -3.90 9.32
N ALA A 66 -1.66 -4.98 9.70
CA ALA A 66 -1.31 -5.73 10.90
C ALA A 66 0.09 -6.37 10.77
N PRO A 67 0.86 -6.49 11.88
CA PRO A 67 2.21 -7.08 11.84
C PRO A 67 2.27 -8.49 11.24
N SER A 68 1.27 -9.33 11.48
CA SER A 68 1.16 -10.67 10.89
C SER A 68 0.99 -10.64 9.37
N ALA A 69 0.23 -9.68 8.86
CA ALA A 69 0.04 -9.50 7.42
C ALA A 69 1.35 -9.07 6.73
N VAL A 70 2.10 -8.16 7.37
CA VAL A 70 3.43 -7.73 6.87
C VAL A 70 4.41 -8.89 6.86
N SER A 71 4.45 -9.69 7.93
CA SER A 71 5.34 -10.85 8.01
C SER A 71 5.13 -11.84 6.85
N GLY A 72 3.87 -12.21 6.57
CA GLY A 72 3.53 -13.07 5.45
C GLY A 72 3.82 -12.43 4.08
N LEU A 73 3.62 -11.11 3.96
CA LEU A 73 3.92 -10.36 2.74
C LEU A 73 5.43 -10.35 2.45
N ILE A 74 6.27 -10.04 3.44
CA ILE A 74 7.73 -10.03 3.31
C ILE A 74 8.25 -11.42 3.00
N GLN A 75 7.73 -12.46 3.65
CA GLN A 75 8.13 -13.85 3.35
C GLN A 75 7.90 -14.20 1.88
N ARG A 76 6.77 -13.84 1.31
CA ARG A 76 6.50 -14.07 -0.13
C ARG A 76 7.44 -13.25 -1.03
N MET A 77 7.79 -12.03 -0.63
CA MET A 77 8.71 -11.19 -1.40
C MET A 77 10.16 -11.67 -1.32
N GLU A 78 10.56 -12.27 -0.19
CA GLU A 78 11.86 -12.95 -0.09
C GLU A 78 11.94 -14.19 -1.02
N ALA A 79 10.87 -14.96 -1.11
CA ALA A 79 10.81 -16.10 -2.02
C ALA A 79 10.96 -15.70 -3.51
N LEU A 80 10.60 -14.45 -3.83
CA LEU A 80 10.77 -13.86 -5.16
C LEU A 80 12.11 -13.12 -5.34
N ASP A 81 12.98 -13.14 -4.33
CA ASP A 81 14.25 -12.42 -4.29
C ASP A 81 14.13 -10.89 -4.47
N TRP A 82 12.99 -10.32 -4.10
CA TRP A 82 12.77 -8.88 -4.20
C TRP A 82 13.28 -8.11 -2.99
N VAL A 83 13.28 -8.76 -1.82
CA VAL A 83 13.75 -8.23 -0.55
C VAL A 83 14.52 -9.29 0.23
N ALA A 84 15.27 -8.87 1.24
CA ALA A 84 15.92 -9.75 2.21
C ALA A 84 15.74 -9.22 3.62
N ARG A 85 15.53 -10.10 4.60
CA ARG A 85 15.53 -9.75 6.02
C ARG A 85 16.89 -10.04 6.62
N HIS A 86 17.35 -9.12 7.46
CA HIS A 86 18.52 -9.32 8.28
C HIS A 86 18.26 -8.85 9.71
N PRO A 87 18.79 -9.53 10.73
CA PRO A 87 18.73 -9.06 12.10
C PRO A 87 19.38 -7.69 12.22
N CYS A 88 18.81 -6.81 13.05
CA CYS A 88 19.46 -5.56 13.38
C CYS A 88 20.76 -5.84 14.14
N PRO A 89 21.92 -5.20 13.78
CA PRO A 89 23.18 -5.40 14.47
C PRO A 89 23.13 -5.07 15.97
N ASP A 90 22.32 -4.06 16.35
CA ASP A 90 22.20 -3.57 17.72
C ASP A 90 21.16 -4.34 18.55
N ASP A 91 20.18 -4.96 17.90
CA ASP A 91 19.14 -5.76 18.53
C ASP A 91 18.74 -6.93 17.62
N GLY A 92 19.26 -8.11 17.93
CA GLY A 92 19.00 -9.33 17.15
C GLY A 92 17.52 -9.79 17.12
N ARG A 93 16.65 -9.19 17.94
CA ARG A 93 15.19 -9.43 17.93
C ARG A 93 14.49 -8.63 16.86
N THR A 94 15.06 -7.50 16.44
CA THR A 94 14.50 -6.63 15.41
C THR A 94 15.02 -7.05 14.05
N GLN A 95 14.10 -7.33 13.13
CA GLN A 95 14.40 -7.62 11.73
C GLN A 95 14.28 -6.36 10.89
N ARG A 96 15.26 -6.14 10.01
CA ARG A 96 15.22 -5.09 9.00
C ARG A 96 15.10 -5.70 7.61
N VAL A 97 14.35 -5.03 6.76
CA VAL A 97 14.06 -5.47 5.39
C VAL A 97 14.82 -4.57 4.41
N TRP A 98 15.53 -5.20 3.50
CA TRP A 98 16.37 -4.53 2.52
C TRP A 98 15.92 -4.87 1.10
N LEU A 99 15.95 -3.87 0.23
CA LEU A 99 15.61 -4.02 -1.17
C LEU A 99 16.73 -4.77 -1.91
N ARG A 100 16.36 -5.79 -2.67
CA ARG A 100 17.32 -6.52 -3.50
C ARG A 100 17.31 -6.01 -4.95
N PRO A 101 18.36 -6.29 -5.75
CA PRO A 101 18.44 -5.84 -7.14
C PRO A 101 17.23 -6.24 -7.99
N ALA A 102 16.68 -7.46 -7.79
CA ALA A 102 15.48 -7.90 -8.50
C ALA A 102 14.24 -7.05 -8.14
N GLY A 103 14.08 -6.65 -6.88
CA GLY A 103 13.03 -5.72 -6.45
C GLY A 103 13.25 -4.31 -7.00
N GLN A 104 14.48 -3.82 -7.04
CA GLN A 104 14.81 -2.51 -7.62
C GLN A 104 14.44 -2.41 -9.10
N LYS A 105 14.64 -3.49 -9.86
CA LYS A 105 14.29 -3.55 -11.29
C LYS A 105 12.78 -3.41 -11.57
N LEU A 106 11.93 -3.69 -10.57
CA LEU A 106 10.48 -3.53 -10.68
C LEU A 106 10.02 -2.08 -10.52
N MET A 107 10.83 -1.20 -9.95
CA MET A 107 10.43 0.16 -9.60
C MET A 107 9.91 0.99 -10.80
N PRO A 108 10.53 0.97 -12.00
CA PRO A 108 9.98 1.69 -13.15
C PRO A 108 8.59 1.20 -13.55
N LEU A 109 8.36 -0.12 -13.55
CA LEU A 109 7.07 -0.73 -13.87
C LEU A 109 5.99 -0.32 -12.86
N ILE A 110 6.31 -0.39 -11.57
CA ILE A 110 5.39 -0.02 -10.49
C ILE A 110 5.03 1.46 -10.57
N ARG A 111 6.00 2.34 -10.80
CA ARG A 111 5.76 3.79 -10.94
C ARG A 111 4.82 4.08 -12.12
N GLN A 112 5.05 3.46 -13.26
CA GLN A 112 4.17 3.62 -14.41
C GLN A 112 2.75 3.11 -14.14
N ALA A 113 2.62 1.95 -13.49
CA ALA A 113 1.33 1.41 -13.10
C ALA A 113 0.60 2.36 -12.14
N THR A 114 1.29 2.88 -11.13
CA THR A 114 0.73 3.85 -10.17
C THR A 114 0.24 5.12 -10.85
N ILE A 115 1.01 5.67 -11.79
CA ILE A 115 0.60 6.86 -12.56
C ILE A 115 -0.68 6.58 -13.35
N ARG A 116 -0.76 5.44 -14.04
CA ARG A 116 -1.97 5.05 -14.81
C ARG A 116 -3.18 4.84 -13.90
N ILE A 117 -3.00 4.19 -12.77
CA ILE A 117 -4.06 3.95 -11.78
C ILE A 117 -4.57 5.29 -11.25
N ASN A 118 -3.67 6.18 -10.81
CA ASN A 118 -4.05 7.49 -10.29
C ASN A 118 -4.78 8.33 -11.35
N ALA A 119 -4.28 8.38 -12.57
CA ALA A 119 -4.95 9.07 -13.67
C ALA A 119 -6.39 8.57 -13.89
N ARG A 120 -6.59 7.25 -13.78
CA ARG A 120 -7.91 6.65 -13.92
C ARG A 120 -8.84 6.98 -12.75
N LEU A 121 -8.31 6.97 -11.51
CA LEU A 121 -9.07 7.29 -10.30
C LEU A 121 -9.49 8.77 -10.24
N THR A 122 -8.68 9.66 -10.80
CA THR A 122 -8.90 11.11 -10.72
C THR A 122 -9.62 11.70 -11.93
N GLN A 123 -9.86 10.89 -12.95
CA GLN A 123 -10.48 11.34 -14.20
C GLN A 123 -11.88 11.94 -13.94
N GLY A 124 -12.09 13.16 -14.37
CA GLY A 124 -13.37 13.87 -14.25
C GLY A 124 -13.55 14.66 -12.94
N PHE A 125 -12.52 14.71 -12.10
CA PHE A 125 -12.53 15.47 -10.86
C PHE A 125 -11.48 16.58 -10.89
N THR A 126 -11.83 17.74 -10.30
CA THR A 126 -10.92 18.85 -10.11
C THR A 126 -9.97 18.60 -8.92
N GLU A 127 -8.83 19.28 -8.91
CA GLU A 127 -7.89 19.21 -7.78
C GLU A 127 -8.55 19.56 -6.44
N ALA A 128 -9.40 20.57 -6.38
CA ALA A 128 -10.10 20.95 -5.16
C ALA A 128 -11.07 19.87 -4.65
N GLU A 129 -11.75 19.17 -5.54
CA GLU A 129 -12.61 18.03 -5.18
C GLU A 129 -11.78 16.88 -4.64
N LEU A 130 -10.68 16.55 -5.30
CA LEU A 130 -9.77 15.48 -4.86
C LEU A 130 -9.13 15.79 -3.51
N GLN A 131 -8.74 17.02 -3.25
CA GLN A 131 -8.24 17.45 -1.94
C GLN A 131 -9.31 17.32 -0.86
N THR A 132 -10.57 17.62 -1.17
CA THR A 132 -11.68 17.43 -0.24
C THR A 132 -11.90 15.95 0.08
N VAL A 133 -11.86 15.09 -0.92
CA VAL A 133 -11.95 13.62 -0.74
C VAL A 133 -10.77 13.10 0.07
N ALA A 134 -9.55 13.52 -0.24
CA ALA A 134 -8.35 13.12 0.49
C ALA A 134 -8.43 13.50 1.97
N ARG A 135 -8.84 14.74 2.26
CA ARG A 135 -9.05 15.21 3.64
C ARG A 135 -10.10 14.38 4.37
N TRP A 136 -11.21 14.05 3.72
CA TRP A 136 -12.25 13.21 4.31
C TRP A 136 -11.76 11.79 4.58
N LEU A 137 -11.05 11.16 3.63
CA LEU A 137 -10.47 9.82 3.82
C LEU A 137 -9.46 9.81 4.96
N THR A 138 -8.61 10.84 5.08
CA THR A 138 -7.69 10.98 6.21
C THR A 138 -8.43 11.07 7.54
N HIS A 139 -9.52 11.85 7.59
CA HIS A 139 -10.38 11.92 8.79
C HIS A 139 -10.95 10.54 9.15
N VAL A 140 -11.43 9.78 8.17
CA VAL A 140 -11.95 8.42 8.41
C VAL A 140 -10.87 7.48 8.99
N GLN A 141 -9.62 7.59 8.53
CA GLN A 141 -8.50 6.79 9.06
C GLN A 141 -8.15 7.14 10.52
N GLN A 142 -8.54 8.29 11.01
CA GLN A 142 -8.22 8.78 12.36
C GLN A 142 -9.39 8.67 13.34
N LEU A 143 -10.50 8.03 13.00
CA LEU A 143 -11.69 7.96 13.86
C LEU A 143 -11.38 7.35 15.24
N ASP A 144 -10.58 6.30 15.30
CA ASP A 144 -10.19 5.65 16.56
C ASP A 144 -9.38 6.57 17.50
N GLN A 145 -8.69 7.57 16.93
CA GLN A 145 -7.91 8.55 17.70
C GLN A 145 -8.78 9.70 18.23
N ILE A 146 -9.88 9.99 17.55
CA ILE A 146 -10.81 11.08 17.90
C ILE A 146 -11.70 10.65 19.08
N ASP A 147 -12.04 9.37 19.17
CA ASP A 147 -12.92 8.81 20.20
C ASP A 147 -12.19 8.52 21.54
N GLN A 148 -10.88 8.72 21.64
CA GLN A 148 -10.17 8.63 22.90
C GLN A 148 -10.41 9.92 23.71
N PRO A 149 -11.15 9.87 24.85
CA PRO A 149 -11.25 11.01 25.72
C PRO A 149 -9.85 11.33 26.25
N GLY A 150 -9.44 12.58 26.03
CA GLY A 150 -8.14 13.06 26.48
C GLY A 150 -7.91 12.73 27.95
N THR A 151 -6.81 12.01 28.18
CA THR A 151 -6.23 11.77 29.51
C THR A 151 -5.65 13.05 30.07
#